data_dd337fee52d5806d98bb1b311c2ef019
#
_entry.id   dd337fee52d5806d98bb1b311c2ef019
#
_cell.length_a   1.000
_cell.length_b   1.000
_cell.length_c   1.000
_cell.angle_alpha   90.00
_cell.angle_beta   90.00
_cell.angle_gamma   90.00
#
_symmetry.space_group_name_H-M   'P 1'
#
loop_
_entity.id
_entity.type
_entity.pdbx_description
1 polymer ?
#
loop_
_entity_poly.entity_id
_entity_poly.type
_entity_poly.pdbx_seq_one_letter_code
_entity_poly.pdbx_strand_id
1 'polypeptide(L)'
;SSDGDRNYFASIDNKPNIKIIYLHAKEIIQRLSDGTLDVGISGLDLLNESEKNLQNKIVIKNRLNFGYANLVVAVPDDWIDVQTIADLEEVSFDIRTKRNTRLRVATKYPNLTNNFLISKGVTQYKLIPSLGATETYPFIGSSEIITDITSSGKTLQDNNLRVLKDGLVLKSTACLFISKKKSLKISSFLDSLI
;
A
#
# COMPACT_ATOMS: atom_id res chain seq x y z
N SER A 1 35.66 -10.41 3.52
CA SER A 1 34.33 -10.91 3.14
C SER A 1 33.59 -11.28 4.43
N SER A 2 32.77 -10.38 4.93
CA SER A 2 31.89 -10.63 6.07
C SER A 2 30.52 -11.06 5.50
N ASP A 3 30.25 -12.36 5.52
CA ASP A 3 28.90 -12.89 5.44
C ASP A 3 28.13 -12.37 6.67
N GLY A 4 27.34 -11.32 6.48
CA GLY A 4 26.41 -10.86 7.50
C GLY A 4 25.28 -11.88 7.59
N ASP A 5 25.33 -12.74 8.60
CA ASP A 5 24.21 -13.59 9.00
C ASP A 5 22.96 -12.71 9.18
N ARG A 6 22.06 -12.76 8.21
CA ARG A 6 20.74 -12.16 8.34
C ARG A 6 19.96 -12.99 9.36
N ASN A 7 20.04 -12.58 10.61
CA ASN A 7 19.30 -13.24 11.68
C ASN A 7 17.81 -12.91 11.53
N TYR A 8 17.04 -13.83 10.96
CA TYR A 8 15.59 -13.69 10.76
C TYR A 8 14.78 -13.94 12.03
N PHE A 9 15.44 -14.34 13.12
CA PHE A 9 14.79 -14.69 14.39
C PHE A 9 15.38 -13.85 15.52
N ALA A 10 14.50 -13.49 16.46
CA ALA A 10 14.89 -12.87 17.73
C ALA A 10 14.01 -13.46 18.86
N SER A 11 14.49 -13.30 20.10
CA SER A 11 13.73 -13.65 21.31
C SER A 11 13.62 -12.40 22.19
N ILE A 12 12.66 -12.42 23.08
CA ILE A 12 12.50 -11.40 24.12
C ILE A 12 13.04 -11.95 25.42
N ASP A 13 13.95 -11.20 26.06
CA ASP A 13 14.47 -11.55 27.37
C ASP A 13 13.31 -11.75 28.37
N ASN A 14 13.38 -12.79 29.18
CA ASN A 14 12.36 -13.16 30.15
C ASN A 14 10.98 -13.58 29.58
N LYS A 15 10.86 -13.78 28.24
CA LYS A 15 9.63 -14.23 27.56
C LYS A 15 9.92 -15.38 26.59
N PRO A 16 10.34 -16.56 27.07
CA PRO A 16 10.79 -17.69 26.22
C PRO A 16 9.69 -18.23 25.29
N ASN A 17 8.44 -17.95 25.61
CA ASN A 17 7.30 -18.38 24.79
C ASN A 17 7.00 -17.46 23.60
N ILE A 18 7.71 -16.34 23.47
CA ILE A 18 7.57 -15.39 22.35
C ILE A 18 8.75 -15.59 21.39
N LYS A 19 8.42 -15.95 20.15
CA LYS A 19 9.39 -16.02 19.05
C LYS A 19 9.12 -14.85 18.10
N ILE A 20 10.14 -14.06 17.80
CA ILE A 20 10.07 -12.95 16.82
C ILE A 20 10.66 -13.45 15.52
N ILE A 21 9.99 -13.14 14.41
CA ILE A 21 10.43 -13.45 13.06
C ILE A 21 10.37 -12.15 12.22
N TYR A 22 11.46 -11.83 11.55
CA TYR A 22 11.50 -10.72 10.59
C TYR A 22 11.09 -11.21 9.21
N LEU A 23 10.01 -10.67 8.69
CA LEU A 23 9.40 -11.06 7.41
C LEU A 23 9.17 -9.83 6.53
N HIS A 24 9.03 -10.07 5.23
CA HIS A 24 8.55 -9.04 4.33
C HIS A 24 7.11 -8.63 4.69
N ALA A 25 6.79 -7.34 4.64
CA ALA A 25 5.53 -6.79 5.13
C ALA A 25 4.26 -7.44 4.52
N LYS A 26 4.28 -7.80 3.22
CA LYS A 26 3.18 -8.56 2.57
C LYS A 26 3.06 -9.99 3.10
N GLU A 27 4.18 -10.63 3.40
CA GLU A 27 4.21 -11.99 3.94
C GLU A 27 3.59 -12.06 5.34
N ILE A 28 3.74 -11.01 6.15
CA ILE A 28 3.09 -10.90 7.46
C ILE A 28 1.57 -11.02 7.31
N ILE A 29 0.95 -10.28 6.38
CA ILE A 29 -0.49 -10.34 6.12
C ILE A 29 -0.93 -11.75 5.70
N GLN A 30 -0.19 -12.38 4.80
CA GLN A 30 -0.49 -13.74 4.35
C GLN A 30 -0.46 -14.74 5.51
N ARG A 31 0.62 -14.74 6.29
CA ARG A 31 0.82 -15.68 7.41
C ARG A 31 -0.15 -15.46 8.58
N LEU A 32 -0.59 -14.21 8.81
CA LEU A 32 -1.68 -13.94 9.77
C LEU A 32 -3.00 -14.55 9.29
N SER A 33 -3.30 -14.46 8.00
CA SER A 33 -4.55 -14.96 7.44
C SER A 33 -4.64 -16.49 7.45
N ASP A 34 -3.54 -17.19 7.23
CA ASP A 34 -3.50 -18.65 7.28
C ASP A 34 -3.32 -19.20 8.71
N GLY A 35 -2.95 -18.33 9.68
CA GLY A 35 -2.79 -18.65 11.09
C GLY A 35 -1.43 -19.26 11.45
N THR A 36 -0.43 -19.17 10.56
CA THR A 36 0.96 -19.57 10.85
C THR A 36 1.72 -18.50 11.64
N LEU A 37 1.21 -17.27 11.63
CA LEU A 37 1.65 -16.17 12.48
C LEU A 37 0.50 -15.75 13.40
N ASP A 38 0.79 -15.55 14.67
CA ASP A 38 -0.23 -15.21 15.67
C ASP A 38 -0.48 -13.69 15.70
N VAL A 39 0.60 -12.91 15.72
CA VAL A 39 0.64 -11.45 15.81
C VAL A 39 1.62 -10.91 14.79
N GLY A 40 1.34 -9.76 14.20
CA GLY A 40 2.27 -9.12 13.27
C GLY A 40 2.11 -7.61 13.24
N ILE A 41 3.20 -6.91 12.93
CA ILE A 41 3.20 -5.47 12.67
C ILE A 41 3.43 -5.26 11.17
N SER A 42 2.48 -4.60 10.53
CA SER A 42 2.56 -4.28 9.09
C SER A 42 1.73 -3.03 8.76
N GLY A 43 1.77 -2.58 7.50
CA GLY A 43 1.03 -1.41 7.04
C GLY A 43 -0.46 -1.69 6.86
N LEU A 44 -1.31 -0.73 7.22
CA LEU A 44 -2.75 -0.77 6.96
C LEU A 44 -3.06 -0.84 5.46
N ASP A 45 -2.24 -0.19 4.64
CA ASP A 45 -2.32 -0.23 3.18
C ASP A 45 -2.20 -1.66 2.64
N LEU A 46 -1.27 -2.45 3.16
CA LEU A 46 -1.07 -3.84 2.73
C LEU A 46 -2.23 -4.75 3.12
N LEU A 47 -2.84 -4.54 4.29
CA LEU A 47 -4.05 -5.25 4.65
C LEU A 47 -5.21 -4.88 3.71
N ASN A 48 -5.41 -3.58 3.46
CA ASN A 48 -6.52 -3.10 2.61
C ASN A 48 -6.33 -3.45 1.13
N GLU A 49 -5.08 -3.58 0.67
CA GLU A 49 -4.76 -4.05 -0.69
C GLU A 49 -5.02 -5.56 -0.86
N SER A 50 -4.94 -6.33 0.22
CA SER A 50 -5.15 -7.77 0.16
C SER A 50 -6.60 -8.14 -0.19
N GLU A 51 -6.84 -9.37 -0.61
CA GLU A 51 -8.17 -9.86 -0.91
C GLU A 51 -9.09 -9.85 0.32
N LYS A 52 -10.39 -9.64 0.13
CA LYS A 52 -11.38 -9.58 1.22
C LYS A 52 -11.41 -10.82 2.10
N ASN A 53 -11.19 -12.00 1.50
CA ASN A 53 -11.13 -13.26 2.24
C ASN A 53 -9.94 -13.29 3.23
N LEU A 54 -8.80 -12.67 2.90
CA LEU A 54 -7.65 -12.52 3.78
C LEU A 54 -7.93 -11.49 4.88
N GLN A 55 -8.46 -10.30 4.50
CA GLN A 55 -8.82 -9.25 5.44
C GLN A 55 -9.76 -9.77 6.54
N ASN A 56 -10.75 -10.58 6.18
CA ASN A 56 -11.74 -11.14 7.11
C ASN A 56 -11.15 -12.11 8.15
N LYS A 57 -9.92 -12.58 7.96
CA LYS A 57 -9.21 -13.50 8.88
C LYS A 57 -8.24 -12.78 9.82
N ILE A 58 -8.12 -11.46 9.71
CA ILE A 58 -7.19 -10.63 10.49
C ILE A 58 -7.98 -9.61 11.30
N VAL A 59 -7.54 -9.39 12.54
CA VAL A 59 -8.07 -8.35 13.42
C VAL A 59 -7.03 -7.25 13.57
N ILE A 60 -7.44 -6.00 13.42
CA ILE A 60 -6.62 -4.85 13.76
C ILE A 60 -6.76 -4.64 15.27
N LYS A 61 -5.71 -4.97 16.05
CA LYS A 61 -5.72 -4.74 17.49
C LYS A 61 -5.49 -3.26 17.81
N ASN A 62 -4.43 -2.67 17.24
CA ASN A 62 -4.06 -1.28 17.47
C ASN A 62 -3.52 -0.64 16.19
N ARG A 63 -3.84 0.63 15.98
CA ARG A 63 -3.09 1.50 15.07
C ARG A 63 -1.93 2.10 15.83
N LEU A 64 -0.74 2.01 15.26
CA LEU A 64 0.49 2.47 15.91
C LEU A 64 0.81 3.91 15.48
N ASN A 65 1.48 4.65 16.36
CA ASN A 65 1.81 6.06 16.14
C ASN A 65 3.10 6.26 15.31
N PHE A 66 3.33 5.39 14.33
CA PHE A 66 4.45 5.46 13.40
C PHE A 66 4.12 4.82 12.06
N GLY A 67 5.03 4.96 11.08
CA GLY A 67 4.86 4.40 9.75
C GLY A 67 3.71 5.07 8.97
N TYR A 68 3.48 6.37 9.22
CA TYR A 68 2.48 7.14 8.48
C TYR A 68 2.86 7.26 7.02
N ALA A 69 1.92 6.95 6.16
CA ALA A 69 2.06 7.10 4.73
C ALA A 69 0.69 7.29 4.07
N ASN A 70 0.68 7.94 2.92
CA ASN A 70 -0.52 8.15 2.12
C ASN A 70 -0.37 7.41 0.79
N LEU A 71 -1.35 6.63 0.40
CA LEU A 71 -1.48 6.17 -0.97
C LEU A 71 -2.19 7.26 -1.76
N VAL A 72 -1.55 7.73 -2.84
CA VAL A 72 -2.01 8.90 -3.59
C VAL A 72 -1.97 8.66 -5.08
N VAL A 73 -2.83 9.37 -5.82
CA VAL A 73 -2.73 9.50 -7.28
C VAL A 73 -1.82 10.68 -7.60
N ALA A 74 -0.75 10.42 -8.37
CA ALA A 74 0.20 11.44 -8.79
C ALA A 74 0.31 11.48 -10.32
N VAL A 75 0.42 12.70 -10.83
CA VAL A 75 0.52 13.01 -12.25
C VAL A 75 1.81 13.78 -12.53
N PRO A 76 2.33 13.80 -13.76
CA PRO A 76 3.44 14.67 -14.15
C PRO A 76 3.18 16.14 -13.83
N ASP A 77 4.19 16.87 -13.39
CA ASP A 77 4.08 18.30 -13.04
C ASP A 77 3.67 19.17 -14.23
N ASP A 78 4.06 18.78 -15.45
CA ASP A 78 3.74 19.47 -16.69
C ASP A 78 2.27 19.30 -17.14
N TRP A 79 1.50 18.45 -16.49
CA TRP A 79 0.05 18.33 -16.69
C TRP A 79 -0.71 19.45 -15.96
N ILE A 80 -0.44 20.71 -16.33
CA ILE A 80 -0.88 21.91 -15.61
C ILE A 80 -2.39 21.97 -15.40
N ASP A 81 -3.17 21.53 -16.40
CA ASP A 81 -4.63 21.58 -16.40
C ASP A 81 -5.28 20.43 -15.62
N VAL A 82 -4.52 19.42 -15.18
CA VAL A 82 -5.02 18.27 -14.44
C VAL A 82 -4.79 18.46 -12.95
N GLN A 83 -5.74 19.05 -12.23
CA GLN A 83 -5.62 19.36 -10.80
C GLN A 83 -6.40 18.40 -9.90
N THR A 84 -7.46 17.79 -10.42
CA THR A 84 -8.40 16.93 -9.69
C THR A 84 -8.59 15.59 -10.41
N ILE A 85 -9.26 14.65 -9.75
CA ILE A 85 -9.63 13.38 -10.37
C ILE A 85 -10.68 13.59 -11.50
N ALA A 86 -11.51 14.63 -11.41
CA ALA A 86 -12.43 14.97 -12.49
C ALA A 86 -11.67 15.40 -13.76
N ASP A 87 -10.64 16.23 -13.63
CA ASP A 87 -9.79 16.60 -14.78
C ASP A 87 -9.08 15.37 -15.35
N LEU A 88 -8.66 14.44 -14.48
CA LEU A 88 -8.04 13.17 -14.89
C LEU A 88 -9.01 12.30 -15.70
N GLU A 89 -10.29 12.26 -15.32
CA GLU A 89 -11.33 11.55 -16.05
C GLU A 89 -11.47 12.10 -17.47
N GLU A 90 -11.53 13.43 -17.64
CA GLU A 90 -11.59 14.08 -18.94
C GLU A 90 -10.38 13.73 -19.82
N VAL A 91 -9.16 13.78 -19.25
CA VAL A 91 -7.93 13.38 -19.96
C VAL A 91 -7.96 11.90 -20.33
N SER A 92 -8.46 11.03 -19.46
CA SER A 92 -8.56 9.59 -19.74
C SER A 92 -9.49 9.31 -20.91
N PHE A 93 -10.61 10.04 -20.98
CA PHE A 93 -11.57 9.96 -22.08
C PHE A 93 -10.98 10.51 -23.40
N ASP A 94 -10.26 11.61 -23.34
CA ASP A 94 -9.54 12.20 -24.47
C ASP A 94 -8.49 11.26 -25.06
N ILE A 95 -7.67 10.62 -24.19
CA ILE A 95 -6.70 9.60 -24.61
C ILE A 95 -7.40 8.44 -25.31
N ARG A 96 -8.52 7.98 -24.75
CA ARG A 96 -9.31 6.90 -25.33
C ARG A 96 -9.85 7.27 -26.71
N THR A 97 -10.38 8.46 -26.84
CA THR A 97 -11.03 8.93 -28.08
C THR A 97 -10.02 9.26 -29.17
N LYS A 98 -8.96 10.00 -28.82
CA LYS A 98 -7.97 10.51 -29.79
C LYS A 98 -6.91 9.47 -30.18
N ARG A 99 -6.52 8.60 -29.26
CA ARG A 99 -5.40 7.64 -29.44
C ARG A 99 -5.85 6.18 -29.49
N ASN A 100 -7.13 5.90 -29.28
CA ASN A 100 -7.69 4.55 -29.15
C ASN A 100 -6.97 3.66 -28.11
N THR A 101 -6.38 4.28 -27.09
CA THR A 101 -5.70 3.64 -25.98
C THR A 101 -6.33 4.06 -24.66
N ARG A 102 -6.02 3.38 -23.57
CA ARG A 102 -6.45 3.76 -22.23
C ARG A 102 -5.32 4.42 -21.47
N LEU A 103 -5.65 5.38 -20.59
CA LEU A 103 -4.73 5.97 -19.63
C LEU A 103 -4.05 4.85 -18.81
N ARG A 104 -2.72 4.78 -18.82
CA ARG A 104 -1.96 3.78 -18.06
C ARG A 104 -1.62 4.33 -16.68
N VAL A 105 -1.95 3.56 -15.64
CA VAL A 105 -1.72 3.88 -14.24
C VAL A 105 -0.79 2.85 -13.63
N ALA A 106 0.47 3.19 -13.37
CA ALA A 106 1.38 2.26 -12.71
C ALA A 106 1.15 2.24 -11.21
N THR A 107 1.12 1.04 -10.62
CA THR A 107 0.85 0.88 -9.19
C THR A 107 1.33 -0.46 -8.63
N LYS A 108 1.66 -0.47 -7.34
CA LYS A 108 1.83 -1.68 -6.49
C LYS A 108 0.54 -2.04 -5.73
N TYR A 109 -0.50 -1.20 -5.85
CA TYR A 109 -1.77 -1.28 -5.12
C TYR A 109 -2.97 -1.36 -6.08
N PRO A 110 -3.04 -2.42 -6.92
CA PRO A 110 -4.07 -2.50 -7.96
C PRO A 110 -5.50 -2.51 -7.42
N ASN A 111 -5.77 -3.19 -6.31
CA ASN A 111 -7.11 -3.27 -5.75
C ASN A 111 -7.60 -1.92 -5.20
N LEU A 112 -6.76 -1.25 -4.40
CA LEU A 112 -7.08 0.08 -3.85
C LEU A 112 -7.20 1.12 -4.95
N THR A 113 -6.28 1.12 -5.92
CA THR A 113 -6.29 2.04 -7.07
C THR A 113 -7.57 1.86 -7.89
N ASN A 114 -7.90 0.62 -8.24
CA ASN A 114 -9.08 0.31 -9.04
C ASN A 114 -10.38 0.76 -8.33
N ASN A 115 -10.52 0.40 -7.05
CA ASN A 115 -11.69 0.79 -6.26
C ASN A 115 -11.83 2.31 -6.16
N PHE A 116 -10.71 3.02 -5.95
CA PHE A 116 -10.70 4.48 -5.85
C PHE A 116 -11.10 5.13 -7.18
N LEU A 117 -10.44 4.79 -8.28
CA LEU A 117 -10.70 5.40 -9.58
C LEU A 117 -12.13 5.14 -10.05
N ILE A 118 -12.65 3.92 -9.89
CA ILE A 118 -14.06 3.60 -10.20
C ILE A 118 -15.01 4.42 -9.34
N SER A 119 -14.74 4.54 -8.03
CA SER A 119 -15.60 5.31 -7.12
C SER A 119 -15.65 6.80 -7.47
N LYS A 120 -14.64 7.30 -8.18
CA LYS A 120 -14.52 8.68 -8.67
C LYS A 120 -15.01 8.86 -10.11
N GLY A 121 -15.50 7.80 -10.76
CA GLY A 121 -16.02 7.85 -12.12
C GLY A 121 -15.00 7.71 -13.23
N VAL A 122 -13.70 7.58 -12.91
CA VAL A 122 -12.66 7.33 -13.92
C VAL A 122 -12.77 5.90 -14.41
N THR A 123 -13.00 5.70 -15.72
CA THR A 123 -13.25 4.38 -16.31
C THR A 123 -12.34 4.01 -17.47
N GLN A 124 -11.72 4.99 -18.13
CA GLN A 124 -10.91 4.79 -19.33
C GLN A 124 -9.43 4.62 -19.01
N TYR A 125 -9.09 3.74 -18.06
CA TYR A 125 -7.72 3.46 -17.67
C TYR A 125 -7.34 1.98 -17.77
N LYS A 126 -6.05 1.72 -17.66
CA LYS A 126 -5.45 0.38 -17.56
C LYS A 126 -4.38 0.42 -16.46
N LEU A 127 -4.46 -0.52 -15.51
CA LEU A 127 -3.42 -0.68 -14.49
C LEU A 127 -2.19 -1.36 -15.08
N ILE A 128 -1.03 -0.82 -14.74
CA ILE A 128 0.29 -1.37 -15.07
C ILE A 128 0.94 -1.82 -13.76
N PRO A 129 1.21 -3.11 -13.57
CA PRO A 129 1.89 -3.60 -12.39
C PRO A 129 3.28 -2.98 -12.24
N SER A 130 3.58 -2.41 -11.08
CA SER A 130 4.91 -1.91 -10.74
C SER A 130 5.60 -2.89 -9.79
N LEU A 131 6.83 -3.27 -10.13
CA LEU A 131 7.67 -4.14 -9.30
C LEU A 131 8.64 -3.34 -8.41
N GLY A 132 8.88 -2.08 -8.71
CA GLY A 132 9.75 -1.19 -7.96
C GLY A 132 9.80 0.19 -8.62
N ALA A 133 10.34 1.20 -7.92
CA ALA A 133 10.54 2.56 -8.42
C ALA A 133 9.37 3.10 -9.28
N THR A 134 8.14 3.00 -8.75
CA THR A 134 6.89 3.35 -9.46
C THR A 134 6.94 4.78 -9.99
N GLU A 135 7.56 5.69 -9.26
CA GLU A 135 7.74 7.11 -9.59
C GLU A 135 8.50 7.35 -10.89
N THR A 136 9.26 6.38 -11.37
CA THR A 136 10.02 6.51 -12.65
C THR A 136 9.18 6.16 -13.88
N TYR A 137 8.05 5.48 -13.73
CA TYR A 137 7.25 4.94 -14.83
C TYR A 137 6.76 5.99 -15.82
N PRO A 138 6.30 7.18 -15.41
CA PRO A 138 5.95 8.24 -16.36
C PRO A 138 7.15 8.75 -17.15
N PHE A 139 8.30 8.92 -16.51
CA PHE A 139 9.51 9.39 -17.16
C PHE A 139 10.00 8.43 -18.26
N ILE A 140 9.96 7.11 -18.02
CA ILE A 140 10.38 6.10 -19.01
C ILE A 140 9.25 5.71 -19.99
N GLY A 141 8.10 6.39 -19.94
CA GLY A 141 6.98 6.14 -20.85
C GLY A 141 6.24 4.81 -20.63
N SER A 142 6.41 4.17 -19.46
CA SER A 142 5.72 2.93 -19.13
C SER A 142 4.28 3.14 -18.65
N SER A 143 3.97 4.32 -18.11
CA SER A 143 2.61 4.78 -17.79
C SER A 143 2.51 6.30 -17.95
N GLU A 144 1.30 6.85 -17.96
CA GLU A 144 1.08 8.28 -17.94
C GLU A 144 1.09 8.83 -16.52
N ILE A 145 0.51 8.09 -15.57
CA ILE A 145 0.39 8.49 -14.18
C ILE A 145 0.70 7.32 -13.25
N ILE A 146 0.74 7.58 -11.95
CA ILE A 146 0.97 6.55 -10.94
C ILE A 146 -0.01 6.64 -9.78
N THR A 147 -0.13 5.53 -9.06
CA THR A 147 -0.63 5.50 -7.69
C THR A 147 0.44 4.86 -6.82
N ASP A 148 0.97 5.61 -5.87
CA ASP A 148 2.06 5.13 -5.01
C ASP A 148 1.93 5.63 -3.58
N ILE A 149 2.66 4.97 -2.69
CA ILE A 149 2.68 5.33 -1.28
C ILE A 149 3.79 6.34 -0.99
N THR A 150 3.45 7.38 -0.25
CA THR A 150 4.40 8.43 0.13
C THR A 150 4.17 8.91 1.55
N SER A 151 5.22 9.27 2.26
CA SER A 151 5.14 9.90 3.58
C SER A 151 5.24 11.43 3.49
N SER A 152 6.18 11.95 2.73
CA SER A 152 6.45 13.39 2.61
C SER A 152 6.14 13.98 1.22
N GLY A 153 5.92 13.14 0.21
CA GLY A 153 5.80 13.56 -1.18
C GLY A 153 7.12 13.88 -1.87
N LYS A 154 8.25 13.89 -1.15
CA LYS A 154 9.55 14.30 -1.71
C LYS A 154 9.97 13.45 -2.89
N THR A 155 9.88 12.12 -2.79
CA THR A 155 10.24 11.20 -3.88
C THR A 155 9.43 11.47 -5.16
N LEU A 156 8.15 11.84 -5.01
CA LEU A 156 7.32 12.23 -6.14
C LEU A 156 7.83 13.53 -6.78
N GLN A 157 8.10 14.56 -5.98
CA GLN A 157 8.63 15.85 -6.44
C GLN A 157 9.99 15.68 -7.12
N ASP A 158 10.89 14.89 -6.55
CA ASP A 158 12.22 14.60 -7.13
C ASP A 158 12.11 13.90 -8.51
N ASN A 159 10.96 13.31 -8.84
CA ASN A 159 10.65 12.69 -10.13
C ASN A 159 9.65 13.49 -10.98
N ASN A 160 9.50 14.80 -10.73
CA ASN A 160 8.61 15.71 -11.44
C ASN A 160 7.14 15.22 -11.44
N LEU A 161 6.69 14.71 -10.30
CA LEU A 161 5.32 14.27 -10.07
C LEU A 161 4.67 15.08 -8.95
N ARG A 162 3.40 15.36 -9.08
CA ARG A 162 2.58 15.99 -8.04
C ARG A 162 1.31 15.21 -7.76
N VAL A 163 0.87 15.29 -6.51
CA VAL A 163 -0.37 14.67 -6.05
C VAL A 163 -1.57 15.51 -6.49
N LEU A 164 -2.62 14.87 -6.99
CA LEU A 164 -3.89 15.55 -7.28
C LEU A 164 -4.56 16.03 -5.98
N LYS A 165 -5.25 17.17 -6.03
CA LYS A 165 -5.88 17.80 -4.85
C LYS A 165 -6.82 16.87 -4.08
N ASP A 166 -7.55 16.03 -4.79
CA ASP A 166 -8.46 15.00 -4.26
C ASP A 166 -7.98 13.57 -4.55
N GLY A 167 -6.68 13.42 -4.85
CA GLY A 167 -6.02 12.15 -5.18
C GLY A 167 -5.60 11.29 -4.00
N LEU A 168 -6.06 11.57 -2.78
CA LEU A 168 -5.78 10.74 -1.62
C LEU A 168 -6.65 9.47 -1.65
N VAL A 169 -6.00 8.32 -1.87
CA VAL A 169 -6.65 7.00 -1.93
C VAL A 169 -6.83 6.41 -0.52
N LEU A 170 -5.76 6.45 0.29
CA LEU A 170 -5.75 5.88 1.63
C LEU A 170 -4.73 6.58 2.53
N LYS A 171 -5.12 6.87 3.78
CA LYS A 171 -4.17 7.17 4.87
C LYS A 171 -3.78 5.87 5.55
N SER A 172 -2.50 5.54 5.55
CA SER A 172 -1.96 4.33 6.16
C SER A 172 -1.07 4.66 7.36
N THR A 173 -0.99 3.69 8.27
CA THR A 173 -0.06 3.68 9.39
C THR A 173 0.33 2.23 9.69
N ALA A 174 1.40 2.01 10.42
CA ALA A 174 1.70 0.70 10.98
C ALA A 174 0.59 0.27 11.94
N CYS A 175 0.22 -1.01 11.89
CA CYS A 175 -0.80 -1.60 12.74
C CYS A 175 -0.30 -2.88 13.39
N LEU A 176 -0.77 -3.12 14.60
CA LEU A 176 -0.66 -4.41 15.27
C LEU A 176 -1.86 -5.26 14.84
N PHE A 177 -1.58 -6.34 14.14
CA PHE A 177 -2.56 -7.30 13.64
C PHE A 177 -2.51 -8.60 14.42
N ILE A 178 -3.67 -9.26 14.55
CA ILE A 178 -3.82 -10.58 15.18
C ILE A 178 -4.53 -11.50 14.19
N SER A 179 -4.07 -12.74 14.08
CA SER A 179 -4.79 -13.79 13.38
C SER A 179 -6.12 -14.10 14.09
N LYS A 180 -7.23 -14.07 13.36
CA LYS A 180 -8.58 -14.29 13.90
C LYS A 180 -8.74 -15.69 14.50
N LYS A 181 -8.00 -16.68 14.00
CA LYS A 181 -8.01 -18.05 14.52
C LYS A 181 -7.59 -18.15 15.99
N LYS A 182 -6.81 -17.16 16.48
CA LYS A 182 -6.22 -17.17 17.84
C LYS A 182 -6.52 -15.90 18.64
N SER A 183 -7.40 -15.03 18.16
CA SER A 183 -7.61 -13.67 18.67
C SER A 183 -7.97 -13.60 20.17
N LEU A 184 -8.80 -14.51 20.68
CA LEU A 184 -9.24 -14.49 22.07
C LEU A 184 -8.09 -14.75 23.08
N LYS A 185 -7.24 -15.75 22.82
CA LYS A 185 -6.11 -16.09 23.70
C LYS A 185 -4.99 -15.06 23.65
N ILE A 186 -4.76 -14.49 22.48
CA ILE A 186 -3.65 -13.55 22.23
C ILE A 186 -4.03 -12.14 22.67
N SER A 187 -5.29 -11.72 22.52
CA SER A 187 -5.73 -10.40 22.96
C SER A 187 -5.53 -10.22 24.47
N SER A 188 -5.97 -11.20 25.28
CA SER A 188 -5.76 -11.16 26.72
C SER A 188 -4.29 -11.19 27.14
N PHE A 189 -3.46 -11.90 26.39
CA PHE A 189 -2.01 -11.92 26.62
C PHE A 189 -1.38 -10.56 26.30
N LEU A 190 -1.73 -9.94 25.19
CA LEU A 190 -1.20 -8.61 24.79
C LEU A 190 -1.66 -7.52 25.77
N ASP A 191 -2.91 -7.59 26.26
CA ASP A 191 -3.43 -6.66 27.27
C ASP A 191 -2.70 -6.78 28.61
N SER A 192 -2.06 -7.93 28.90
CA SER A 192 -1.23 -8.15 30.08
C SER A 192 0.21 -7.63 29.92
N LEU A 193 0.64 -7.23 28.74
CA LEU A 193 1.99 -6.72 28.43
C LEU A 193 2.07 -5.18 28.43
N ILE A 194 0.92 -4.50 28.43
CA ILE A 194 0.75 -3.05 28.47
C ILE A 194 0.36 -2.62 29.87
#